data_5eb16554043b30e54b020b866e3d2f4e
#
_entry.id   5eb16554043b30e54b020b866e3d2f4e
#
_cell.length_a   1.000
_cell.length_b   1.000
_cell.length_c   1.000
_cell.angle_alpha   90.00
_cell.angle_beta   90.00
_cell.angle_gamma   90.00
#
_symmetry.space_group_name_H-M   'P 1'
#
loop_
_entity.id
_entity.type
_entity.pdbx_description
1 polymer ?
#
loop_
_entity_poly.entity_id
_entity_poly.type
_entity_poly.pdbx_seq_one_letter_code
_entity_poly.pdbx_strand_id
1 'polypeptide(L)'
;MLKAILFDLDNTLILFNETRFYQGYFRKIEKLFTDIMPADKFVERLVSATRALVKNNGEMTNAEYFMTAFAQNHKDRREELWNRFLYFYETEYDHLEANFTLPNHLYETMDKMVQTGLKMVLASNPIFPFDVQMKRLAWAKLDHVRFDLVTHIENMSFCKPRIEYYLEISQKIGAPPETCMMVGNDPVNDLTAAHTGMKTYLTDDSKGAGRVRVDTSEILQTLQLSDIPAPDFKGPLSKVPEAVSSLCRMLRK
;
A
#
# COMPACT_ATOMS: atom_id res chain seq x y z
N MET A 1 19.00 -13.45 -10.91
CA MET A 1 18.52 -12.45 -11.89
C MET A 1 17.22 -11.88 -11.35
N LEU A 2 17.02 -10.56 -11.39
CA LEU A 2 15.78 -9.92 -10.96
C LEU A 2 14.62 -10.41 -11.84
N LYS A 3 13.46 -10.69 -11.24
CA LYS A 3 12.24 -11.18 -11.90
C LYS A 3 11.04 -10.28 -11.71
N ALA A 4 10.98 -9.53 -10.60
CA ALA A 4 9.86 -8.67 -10.29
C ALA A 4 10.31 -7.37 -9.62
N ILE A 5 9.51 -6.32 -9.83
CA ILE A 5 9.61 -5.05 -9.14
C ILE A 5 8.26 -4.71 -8.51
N LEU A 6 8.28 -4.36 -7.24
CA LEU A 6 7.14 -4.02 -6.43
C LEU A 6 7.17 -2.52 -6.17
N PHE A 7 6.11 -1.81 -6.50
CA PHE A 7 5.97 -0.39 -6.23
C PHE A 7 4.93 -0.15 -5.15
N ASP A 8 5.30 0.56 -4.12
CA ASP A 8 4.32 1.20 -3.25
C ASP A 8 3.58 2.31 -4.03
N LEU A 9 2.41 2.72 -3.54
CA LEU A 9 1.58 3.72 -4.20
C LEU A 9 1.69 5.07 -3.49
N ASP A 10 1.35 5.09 -2.19
CA ASP A 10 1.19 6.29 -1.40
C ASP A 10 2.53 6.96 -1.10
N ASN A 11 2.68 8.21 -1.54
CA ASN A 11 3.95 8.95 -1.43
C ASN A 11 5.14 8.29 -2.16
N THR A 12 4.83 7.36 -3.10
CA THR A 12 5.77 6.71 -4.02
C THR A 12 5.42 6.99 -5.47
N LEU A 13 4.27 6.53 -5.97
CA LEU A 13 3.78 6.81 -7.34
C LEU A 13 2.81 8.00 -7.37
N ILE A 14 2.14 8.30 -6.27
CA ILE A 14 1.32 9.49 -6.04
C ILE A 14 1.79 10.18 -4.78
N LEU A 15 1.86 11.51 -4.79
CA LEU A 15 2.34 12.31 -3.67
C LEU A 15 1.19 13.10 -3.07
N PHE A 16 1.04 13.10 -1.75
CA PHE A 16 0.00 13.86 -1.05
C PHE A 16 0.32 14.10 0.43
N ASN A 17 -0.35 15.07 1.00
CA ASN A 17 -0.33 15.29 2.44
C ASN A 17 -1.33 14.34 3.11
N GLU A 18 -0.84 13.31 3.79
CA GLU A 18 -1.65 12.27 4.43
C GLU A 18 -2.66 12.86 5.43
N THR A 19 -2.23 13.80 6.27
CA THR A 19 -3.12 14.43 7.27
C THR A 19 -4.31 15.09 6.58
N ARG A 20 -4.07 15.88 5.53
CA ARG A 20 -5.12 16.57 4.78
C ARG A 20 -6.03 15.59 4.04
N PHE A 21 -5.44 14.56 3.45
CA PHE A 21 -6.19 13.52 2.74
C PHE A 21 -7.13 12.78 3.69
N TYR A 22 -6.62 12.25 4.81
CA TYR A 22 -7.44 11.50 5.75
C TYR A 22 -8.48 12.37 6.45
N GLN A 23 -8.21 13.64 6.71
CA GLN A 23 -9.24 14.57 7.20
C GLN A 23 -10.40 14.72 6.20
N GLY A 24 -10.08 14.85 4.90
CA GLY A 24 -11.10 14.90 3.84
C GLY A 24 -11.87 13.60 3.71
N TYR A 25 -11.16 12.48 3.73
CA TYR A 25 -11.70 11.13 3.65
C TYR A 25 -12.70 10.86 4.80
N PHE A 26 -12.28 11.05 6.05
CA PHE A 26 -13.14 10.80 7.22
C PHE A 26 -14.38 11.68 7.20
N ARG A 27 -14.25 12.97 6.91
CA ARG A 27 -15.34 13.94 6.86
C ARG A 27 -16.42 13.60 5.82
N LYS A 28 -16.05 12.87 4.77
CA LYS A 28 -16.99 12.44 3.73
C LYS A 28 -17.64 11.10 4.08
N ILE A 29 -16.85 10.10 4.45
CA ILE A 29 -17.34 8.75 4.67
C ILE A 29 -18.21 8.64 5.93
N GLU A 30 -17.90 9.38 7.01
CA GLU A 30 -18.68 9.34 8.26
C GLU A 30 -20.16 9.65 8.05
N LYS A 31 -20.49 10.50 7.06
CA LYS A 31 -21.87 10.90 6.75
C LYS A 31 -22.77 9.72 6.36
N LEU A 32 -22.18 8.67 5.82
CA LEU A 32 -22.92 7.46 5.41
C LEU A 32 -23.22 6.52 6.58
N PHE A 33 -22.75 6.84 7.79
CA PHE A 33 -22.90 5.99 8.98
C PHE A 33 -23.58 6.68 10.16
N THR A 34 -24.08 7.91 9.99
CA THR A 34 -24.66 8.73 11.06
C THR A 34 -25.93 8.14 11.68
N ASP A 35 -26.66 7.30 10.95
CA ASP A 35 -27.83 6.55 11.43
C ASP A 35 -27.46 5.30 12.24
N ILE A 36 -26.18 4.92 12.23
CA ILE A 36 -25.66 3.74 12.94
C ILE A 36 -24.89 4.14 14.20
N MET A 37 -24.05 5.16 14.06
CA MET A 37 -23.21 5.64 15.16
C MET A 37 -22.81 7.11 14.99
N PRO A 38 -22.48 7.82 16.10
CA PRO A 38 -21.92 9.17 16.02
C PRO A 38 -20.61 9.22 15.23
N ALA A 39 -20.34 10.35 14.56
CA ALA A 39 -19.20 10.53 13.66
C ALA A 39 -17.85 10.26 14.34
N ASP A 40 -17.65 10.76 15.56
CA ASP A 40 -16.44 10.51 16.36
C ASP A 40 -16.22 9.02 16.64
N LYS A 41 -17.28 8.29 16.96
CA LYS A 41 -17.26 6.84 17.20
C LYS A 41 -17.03 6.05 15.91
N PHE A 42 -17.55 6.55 14.79
CA PHE A 42 -17.27 5.96 13.49
C PHE A 42 -15.79 6.05 13.14
N VAL A 43 -15.18 7.24 13.24
CA VAL A 43 -13.76 7.45 12.93
C VAL A 43 -12.87 6.62 13.86
N GLU A 44 -13.15 6.63 15.17
CA GLU A 44 -12.43 5.81 16.15
C GLU A 44 -12.46 4.32 15.75
N ARG A 45 -13.63 3.80 15.40
CA ARG A 45 -13.84 2.40 15.01
C ARG A 45 -13.16 2.07 13.69
N LEU A 46 -13.27 2.94 12.68
CA LEU A 46 -12.62 2.77 11.38
C LEU A 46 -11.10 2.67 11.54
N VAL A 47 -10.51 3.62 12.27
CA VAL A 47 -9.07 3.63 12.53
C VAL A 47 -8.64 2.40 13.33
N SER A 48 -9.40 2.01 14.35
CA SER A 48 -9.12 0.82 15.16
C SER A 48 -9.18 -0.46 14.33
N ALA A 49 -10.22 -0.63 13.50
CA ALA A 49 -10.37 -1.80 12.62
C ALA A 49 -9.26 -1.87 11.56
N THR A 50 -8.87 -0.72 10.99
CA THR A 50 -7.75 -0.65 10.04
C THR A 50 -6.42 -1.01 10.71
N ARG A 51 -6.15 -0.48 11.90
CA ARG A 51 -4.94 -0.84 12.67
C ARG A 51 -4.91 -2.32 13.06
N ALA A 52 -6.06 -2.93 13.30
CA ALA A 52 -6.14 -4.33 13.64
C ALA A 52 -5.66 -5.26 12.51
N LEU A 53 -5.66 -4.81 11.25
CA LEU A 53 -5.22 -5.60 10.10
C LEU A 53 -3.78 -6.12 10.23
N VAL A 54 -2.90 -5.40 10.93
CA VAL A 54 -1.54 -5.87 11.20
C VAL A 54 -1.51 -7.18 12.02
N LYS A 55 -2.60 -7.50 12.73
CA LYS A 55 -2.76 -8.72 13.53
C LYS A 55 -3.44 -9.86 12.77
N ASN A 56 -3.84 -9.66 11.51
CA ASN A 56 -4.38 -10.74 10.69
C ASN A 56 -3.32 -11.83 10.53
N ASN A 57 -3.67 -13.07 10.88
CA ASN A 57 -2.77 -14.23 10.90
C ASN A 57 -2.77 -15.01 9.57
N GLY A 58 -3.49 -14.52 8.56
CA GLY A 58 -3.56 -15.13 7.24
C GLY A 58 -4.69 -16.15 7.04
N GLU A 59 -5.51 -16.43 8.04
CA GLU A 59 -6.65 -17.36 7.94
C GLU A 59 -7.81 -16.81 7.10
N MET A 60 -7.87 -15.50 6.94
CA MET A 60 -8.90 -14.82 6.16
C MET A 60 -8.31 -13.62 5.41
N THR A 61 -9.05 -13.10 4.44
CA THR A 61 -8.68 -11.88 3.74
C THR A 61 -8.71 -10.67 4.68
N ASN A 62 -7.98 -9.62 4.32
CA ASN A 62 -8.02 -8.36 5.07
C ASN A 62 -9.43 -7.75 5.08
N ALA A 63 -10.24 -7.93 4.02
CA ALA A 63 -11.62 -7.47 4.01
C ALA A 63 -12.48 -8.19 5.06
N GLU A 64 -12.34 -9.50 5.18
CA GLU A 64 -13.06 -10.28 6.18
C GLU A 64 -12.61 -9.93 7.60
N TYR A 65 -11.31 -9.76 7.81
CA TYR A 65 -10.73 -9.39 9.10
C TYR A 65 -11.16 -7.98 9.52
N PHE A 66 -11.06 -7.01 8.60
CA PHE A 66 -11.52 -5.64 8.80
C PHE A 66 -12.99 -5.60 9.21
N MET A 67 -13.85 -6.27 8.44
CA MET A 67 -15.29 -6.29 8.73
C MET A 67 -15.63 -7.02 10.03
N THR A 68 -14.84 -8.01 10.42
CA THR A 68 -14.98 -8.65 11.72
C THR A 68 -14.67 -7.68 12.86
N ALA A 69 -13.61 -6.88 12.72
CA ALA A 69 -13.23 -5.87 13.69
C ALA A 69 -14.17 -4.65 13.68
N PHE A 70 -14.61 -4.20 12.50
CA PHE A 70 -15.47 -3.02 12.36
C PHE A 70 -16.92 -3.28 12.81
N ALA A 71 -17.49 -4.44 12.43
CA ALA A 71 -18.90 -4.75 12.70
C ALA A 71 -19.18 -5.33 14.10
N GLN A 72 -18.22 -5.34 15.03
CA GLN A 72 -18.30 -6.02 16.34
C GLN A 72 -19.68 -6.07 17.00
N ASN A 73 -20.34 -4.90 17.13
CA ASN A 73 -21.64 -4.76 17.78
C ASN A 73 -22.82 -4.75 16.80
N HIS A 74 -22.57 -4.96 15.50
CA HIS A 74 -23.52 -4.89 14.41
C HIS A 74 -23.30 -6.06 13.43
N LYS A 75 -23.08 -7.26 13.97
CA LYS A 75 -22.74 -8.45 13.18
C LYS A 75 -23.85 -8.82 12.18
N ASP A 76 -25.08 -8.59 12.56
CA ASP A 76 -26.29 -8.75 11.74
C ASP A 76 -26.37 -7.78 10.57
N ARG A 77 -25.65 -6.65 10.64
CA ARG A 77 -25.59 -5.62 9.60
C ARG A 77 -24.27 -5.62 8.82
N ARG A 78 -23.45 -6.67 8.94
CA ARG A 78 -22.11 -6.70 8.34
C ARG A 78 -22.10 -6.42 6.84
N GLU A 79 -23.01 -7.04 6.10
CA GLU A 79 -23.14 -6.85 4.64
C GLU A 79 -23.60 -5.43 4.29
N GLU A 80 -24.56 -4.90 5.03
CA GLU A 80 -25.03 -3.52 4.85
C GLU A 80 -23.87 -2.52 5.09
N LEU A 81 -23.12 -2.70 6.18
CA LEU A 81 -21.97 -1.86 6.50
C LEU A 81 -20.91 -1.90 5.39
N TRP A 82 -20.60 -3.09 4.87
CA TRP A 82 -19.68 -3.26 3.76
C TRP A 82 -20.18 -2.55 2.50
N ASN A 83 -21.43 -2.70 2.14
CA ASN A 83 -22.03 -2.04 1.00
C ASN A 83 -22.00 -0.51 1.11
N ARG A 84 -22.08 0.07 2.33
CA ARG A 84 -21.92 1.52 2.54
C ARG A 84 -20.48 1.97 2.27
N PHE A 85 -19.46 1.18 2.62
CA PHE A 85 -18.08 1.46 2.22
C PHE A 85 -17.93 1.43 0.69
N LEU A 86 -18.46 0.39 0.04
CA LEU A 86 -18.38 0.27 -1.42
C LEU A 86 -19.10 1.44 -2.11
N TYR A 87 -20.29 1.80 -1.64
CA TYR A 87 -21.02 2.97 -2.15
C TYR A 87 -20.21 4.26 -2.03
N PHE A 88 -19.55 4.49 -0.88
CA PHE A 88 -18.65 5.64 -0.72
C PHE A 88 -17.53 5.64 -1.75
N TYR A 89 -16.88 4.50 -1.93
CA TYR A 89 -15.77 4.38 -2.87
C TYR A 89 -16.22 4.56 -4.33
N GLU A 90 -17.42 4.15 -4.65
CA GLU A 90 -18.00 4.34 -5.99
C GLU A 90 -18.36 5.80 -6.28
N THR A 91 -19.00 6.49 -5.33
CA THR A 91 -19.68 7.77 -5.59
C THR A 91 -18.95 9.01 -5.10
N GLU A 92 -18.22 8.93 -3.95
CA GLU A 92 -17.65 10.09 -3.26
C GLU A 92 -16.13 10.13 -3.29
N TYR A 93 -15.47 8.98 -3.51
CA TYR A 93 -14.02 8.88 -3.36
C TYR A 93 -13.24 9.72 -4.37
N ASP A 94 -13.75 9.86 -5.60
CA ASP A 94 -13.09 10.62 -6.67
C ASP A 94 -12.95 12.12 -6.35
N HIS A 95 -13.80 12.65 -5.46
CA HIS A 95 -13.66 14.02 -4.96
C HIS A 95 -12.38 14.27 -4.13
N LEU A 96 -11.60 13.24 -3.85
CA LEU A 96 -10.31 13.34 -3.15
C LEU A 96 -9.12 13.49 -4.11
N GLU A 97 -9.32 13.33 -5.41
CA GLU A 97 -8.27 13.40 -6.45
C GLU A 97 -7.43 14.70 -6.37
N ALA A 98 -8.09 15.84 -6.12
CA ALA A 98 -7.42 17.15 -6.04
C ALA A 98 -6.33 17.24 -4.94
N ASN A 99 -6.22 16.25 -4.06
CA ASN A 99 -5.21 16.22 -3.01
C ASN A 99 -3.88 15.57 -3.44
N PHE A 100 -3.81 15.03 -4.67
CA PHE A 100 -2.64 14.30 -5.17
C PHE A 100 -1.82 15.14 -6.15
N THR A 101 -0.50 14.90 -6.11
CA THR A 101 0.47 15.36 -7.12
C THR A 101 1.32 14.16 -7.53
N LEU A 102 2.14 14.32 -8.56
CA LEU A 102 2.95 13.22 -9.10
C LEU A 102 4.43 13.47 -8.88
N PRO A 103 5.24 12.41 -8.66
CA PRO A 103 6.70 12.53 -8.67
C PRO A 103 7.20 12.99 -10.03
N ASN A 104 8.32 13.68 -10.03
CA ASN A 104 8.97 14.08 -11.26
C ASN A 104 9.36 12.85 -12.11
N HIS A 105 9.17 12.94 -13.43
CA HIS A 105 9.51 11.86 -14.37
C HIS A 105 8.79 10.53 -14.14
N LEU A 106 7.62 10.54 -13.49
CA LEU A 106 6.85 9.32 -13.21
C LEU A 106 6.63 8.47 -14.47
N TYR A 107 6.10 9.08 -15.54
CA TYR A 107 5.75 8.34 -16.77
C TYR A 107 6.98 7.74 -17.44
N GLU A 108 8.03 8.53 -17.61
CA GLU A 108 9.31 8.05 -18.19
C GLU A 108 9.90 6.89 -17.37
N THR A 109 9.76 6.96 -16.04
CA THR A 109 10.23 5.91 -15.14
C THR A 109 9.42 4.64 -15.32
N MET A 110 8.09 4.74 -15.33
CA MET A 110 7.21 3.59 -15.48
C MET A 110 7.35 2.96 -16.87
N ASP A 111 7.48 3.75 -17.93
CA ASP A 111 7.73 3.25 -19.29
C ASP A 111 9.03 2.44 -19.36
N LYS A 112 10.11 2.95 -18.75
CA LYS A 112 11.38 2.22 -18.67
C LYS A 112 11.23 0.92 -17.90
N MET A 113 10.41 0.89 -16.83
CA MET A 113 10.18 -0.32 -16.06
C MET A 113 9.38 -1.35 -16.86
N VAL A 114 8.33 -0.93 -17.57
CA VAL A 114 7.57 -1.81 -18.49
C VAL A 114 8.50 -2.45 -19.53
N GLN A 115 9.42 -1.66 -20.11
CA GLN A 115 10.38 -2.14 -21.12
C GLN A 115 11.39 -3.18 -20.57
N THR A 116 11.57 -3.30 -19.25
CA THR A 116 12.46 -4.32 -18.66
C THR A 116 11.92 -5.74 -18.81
N GLY A 117 10.61 -5.91 -19.04
CA GLY A 117 9.93 -7.20 -19.02
C GLY A 117 9.86 -7.88 -17.65
N LEU A 118 10.23 -7.18 -16.57
CA LEU A 118 10.03 -7.66 -15.20
C LEU A 118 8.54 -7.71 -14.88
N LYS A 119 8.14 -8.64 -14.02
CA LYS A 119 6.81 -8.59 -13.42
C LYS A 119 6.68 -7.31 -12.60
N MET A 120 5.58 -6.59 -12.80
CA MET A 120 5.29 -5.36 -12.09
C MET A 120 4.17 -5.58 -11.08
N VAL A 121 4.38 -5.16 -9.85
CA VAL A 121 3.41 -5.29 -8.76
C VAL A 121 3.11 -3.92 -8.18
N LEU A 122 1.82 -3.59 -8.06
CA LEU A 122 1.40 -2.50 -7.19
C LEU A 122 1.28 -3.05 -5.77
N ALA A 123 2.30 -2.81 -4.96
CA ALA A 123 2.44 -3.30 -3.60
C ALA A 123 2.04 -2.22 -2.58
N SER A 124 0.84 -1.66 -2.71
CA SER A 124 0.25 -0.73 -1.75
C SER A 124 -0.19 -1.48 -0.49
N ASN A 125 -0.29 -0.78 0.65
CA ASN A 125 -0.85 -1.40 1.84
C ASN A 125 -2.32 -1.79 1.58
N PRO A 126 -2.72 -3.07 1.71
CA PRO A 126 -4.00 -3.58 1.24
C PRO A 126 -5.14 -3.28 2.24
N ILE A 127 -5.43 -1.99 2.40
CA ILE A 127 -6.50 -1.47 3.27
C ILE A 127 -7.68 -0.91 2.49
N PHE A 128 -7.56 -0.80 1.16
CA PHE A 128 -8.58 -0.32 0.25
C PHE A 128 -9.01 -1.40 -0.73
N PRO A 129 -10.27 -1.36 -1.24
CA PRO A 129 -10.76 -2.23 -2.31
C PRO A 129 -9.98 -2.09 -3.63
N PHE A 130 -10.11 -3.11 -4.49
CA PHE A 130 -9.48 -3.13 -5.81
C PHE A 130 -9.81 -1.88 -6.64
N ASP A 131 -11.10 -1.50 -6.71
CA ASP A 131 -11.55 -0.37 -7.51
C ASP A 131 -10.94 0.96 -7.04
N VAL A 132 -10.71 1.11 -5.73
CA VAL A 132 -10.01 2.27 -5.17
C VAL A 132 -8.56 2.32 -5.63
N GLN A 133 -7.87 1.18 -5.67
CA GLN A 133 -6.49 1.15 -6.17
C GLN A 133 -6.45 1.52 -7.66
N MET A 134 -7.41 1.04 -8.46
CA MET A 134 -7.52 1.39 -9.89
C MET A 134 -7.84 2.87 -10.10
N LYS A 135 -8.76 3.46 -9.31
CA LYS A 135 -9.02 4.91 -9.35
C LYS A 135 -7.74 5.72 -9.07
N ARG A 136 -6.96 5.32 -8.08
CA ARG A 136 -5.72 6.01 -7.71
C ARG A 136 -4.64 5.89 -8.80
N LEU A 137 -4.56 4.73 -9.47
CA LEU A 137 -3.73 4.58 -10.67
C LEU A 137 -4.21 5.47 -11.82
N ALA A 138 -5.53 5.60 -12.01
CA ALA A 138 -6.11 6.50 -13.02
C ALA A 138 -5.79 7.97 -12.71
N TRP A 139 -5.86 8.40 -11.43
CA TRP A 139 -5.43 9.75 -11.03
C TRP A 139 -3.94 10.01 -11.34
N ALA A 140 -3.10 8.96 -11.21
CA ALA A 140 -1.71 9.02 -11.61
C ALA A 140 -1.51 8.88 -13.14
N LYS A 141 -2.59 8.66 -13.92
CA LYS A 141 -2.56 8.33 -15.35
C LYS A 141 -1.69 7.09 -15.65
N LEU A 142 -1.70 6.13 -14.72
CA LEU A 142 -1.01 4.84 -14.80
C LEU A 142 -1.95 3.66 -15.02
N ASP A 143 -3.23 3.89 -15.29
CA ASP A 143 -4.24 2.88 -15.59
C ASP A 143 -3.93 2.07 -16.85
N HIS A 144 -3.09 2.61 -17.75
CA HIS A 144 -2.55 1.90 -18.91
C HIS A 144 -1.37 0.94 -18.57
N VAL A 145 -0.77 1.08 -17.39
CA VAL A 145 0.35 0.22 -16.95
C VAL A 145 -0.21 -1.11 -16.48
N ARG A 146 0.21 -2.19 -17.15
CA ARG A 146 -0.19 -3.53 -16.73
C ARG A 146 0.63 -3.99 -15.52
N PHE A 147 -0.03 -4.14 -14.38
CA PHE A 147 0.52 -4.79 -13.21
C PHE A 147 0.14 -6.28 -13.20
N ASP A 148 1.10 -7.15 -12.91
CA ASP A 148 0.87 -8.60 -12.75
C ASP A 148 0.09 -8.91 -11.45
N LEU A 149 0.20 -8.02 -10.45
CA LEU A 149 -0.57 -8.05 -9.22
C LEU A 149 -0.81 -6.62 -8.72
N VAL A 150 -2.04 -6.34 -8.33
CA VAL A 150 -2.42 -5.16 -7.54
C VAL A 150 -2.87 -5.67 -6.18
N THR A 151 -2.19 -5.26 -5.11
CA THR A 151 -2.59 -5.64 -3.74
C THR A 151 -3.76 -4.79 -3.27
N HIS A 152 -4.78 -5.43 -2.72
CA HIS A 152 -6.00 -4.78 -2.21
C HIS A 152 -6.62 -5.60 -1.07
N ILE A 153 -7.58 -5.02 -0.38
CA ILE A 153 -8.12 -5.58 0.87
C ILE A 153 -8.77 -6.96 0.68
N GLU A 154 -9.33 -7.24 -0.50
CA GLU A 154 -10.01 -8.51 -0.80
C GLU A 154 -9.07 -9.63 -1.24
N ASN A 155 -7.86 -9.32 -1.73
CA ASN A 155 -6.96 -10.35 -2.27
C ASN A 155 -5.73 -10.63 -1.41
N MET A 156 -5.53 -9.87 -0.32
CA MET A 156 -4.41 -10.05 0.59
C MET A 156 -4.90 -10.44 1.99
N SER A 157 -4.11 -11.28 2.65
CA SER A 157 -4.36 -11.71 4.03
C SER A 157 -3.41 -11.02 5.03
N PHE A 158 -2.32 -10.46 4.54
CA PHE A 158 -1.38 -9.71 5.36
C PHE A 158 -1.26 -8.27 4.87
N CYS A 159 -0.77 -7.38 5.73
CA CYS A 159 -0.47 -5.99 5.39
C CYS A 159 0.95 -5.61 5.83
N LYS A 160 1.48 -4.56 5.25
CA LYS A 160 2.74 -3.96 5.68
C LYS A 160 2.63 -3.53 7.15
N PRO A 161 3.71 -3.61 7.92
CA PRO A 161 5.07 -4.01 7.55
C PRO A 161 5.38 -5.50 7.79
N ARG A 162 4.37 -6.37 7.86
CA ARG A 162 4.58 -7.81 8.09
C ARG A 162 5.41 -8.44 6.97
N ILE A 163 6.36 -9.29 7.34
CA ILE A 163 7.18 -10.06 6.40
C ILE A 163 6.30 -10.94 5.52
N GLU A 164 5.24 -11.51 6.09
CA GLU A 164 4.30 -12.38 5.41
C GLU A 164 3.58 -11.69 4.24
N TYR A 165 3.40 -10.37 4.28
CA TYR A 165 2.85 -9.59 3.17
C TYR A 165 3.71 -9.73 1.90
N TYR A 166 5.03 -9.64 2.04
CA TYR A 166 5.97 -9.76 0.92
C TYR A 166 6.10 -11.20 0.44
N LEU A 167 6.05 -12.16 1.37
CA LEU A 167 6.04 -13.60 1.02
C LEU A 167 4.76 -13.97 0.27
N GLU A 168 3.61 -13.43 0.67
CA GLU A 168 2.33 -13.65 -0.01
C GLU A 168 2.38 -13.08 -1.44
N ILE A 169 2.92 -11.88 -1.66
CA ILE A 169 3.14 -11.32 -3.00
C ILE A 169 4.04 -12.25 -3.82
N SER A 170 5.18 -12.64 -3.26
CA SER A 170 6.16 -13.52 -3.90
C SER A 170 5.52 -14.83 -4.39
N GLN A 171 4.68 -15.44 -3.55
CA GLN A 171 3.94 -16.64 -3.89
C GLN A 171 2.92 -16.38 -5.01
N LYS A 172 2.12 -15.31 -4.91
CA LYS A 172 1.08 -14.99 -5.91
C LYS A 172 1.66 -14.71 -7.29
N ILE A 173 2.84 -14.07 -7.36
CA ILE A 173 3.49 -13.79 -8.65
C ILE A 173 4.43 -14.89 -9.12
N GLY A 174 4.67 -15.91 -8.30
CA GLY A 174 5.59 -17.01 -8.64
C GLY A 174 7.05 -16.55 -8.82
N ALA A 175 7.51 -15.58 -8.02
CA ALA A 175 8.88 -15.08 -8.05
C ALA A 175 9.49 -15.13 -6.64
N PRO A 176 10.60 -15.88 -6.42
CA PRO A 176 11.28 -15.94 -5.12
C PRO A 176 11.68 -14.55 -4.62
N PRO A 177 11.57 -14.28 -3.30
CA PRO A 177 11.82 -12.95 -2.74
C PRO A 177 13.17 -12.35 -3.16
N GLU A 178 14.24 -13.13 -3.16
CA GLU A 178 15.60 -12.70 -3.53
C GLU A 178 15.74 -12.30 -5.01
N THR A 179 14.68 -12.54 -5.80
CA THR A 179 14.58 -12.10 -7.21
C THR A 179 13.65 -10.90 -7.37
N CYS A 180 13.21 -10.30 -6.28
CA CYS A 180 12.29 -9.17 -6.25
C CYS A 180 12.99 -7.91 -5.70
N MET A 181 12.46 -6.75 -6.10
CA MET A 181 12.87 -5.46 -5.56
C MET A 181 11.64 -4.68 -5.10
N MET A 182 11.63 -4.22 -3.84
CA MET A 182 10.61 -3.31 -3.32
C MET A 182 11.06 -1.87 -3.46
N VAL A 183 10.22 -1.04 -4.05
CA VAL A 183 10.40 0.41 -4.22
C VAL A 183 9.31 1.12 -3.43
N GLY A 184 9.67 1.91 -2.45
CA GLY A 184 8.72 2.64 -1.63
C GLY A 184 9.37 3.80 -0.88
N ASN A 185 8.57 4.54 -0.13
CA ASN A 185 8.98 5.76 0.56
C ASN A 185 9.00 5.64 2.08
N ASP A 186 8.39 4.60 2.63
CA ASP A 186 8.26 4.41 4.07
C ASP A 186 9.29 3.39 4.59
N PRO A 187 10.24 3.83 5.45
CA PRO A 187 11.26 2.93 5.96
C PRO A 187 10.69 1.72 6.72
N VAL A 188 9.59 1.87 7.46
CA VAL A 188 9.00 0.77 8.24
C VAL A 188 8.22 -0.14 7.32
N ASN A 189 7.32 0.44 6.53
CA ASN A 189 6.42 -0.35 5.69
C ASN A 189 7.14 -1.01 4.51
N ASP A 190 8.16 -0.38 3.92
CA ASP A 190 8.72 -0.87 2.65
C ASP A 190 10.08 -1.58 2.82
N LEU A 191 10.93 -1.11 3.76
CA LEU A 191 12.26 -1.70 3.92
C LEU A 191 12.24 -3.03 4.68
N THR A 192 11.17 -3.34 5.41
CA THR A 192 10.99 -4.68 6.03
C THR A 192 10.94 -5.80 4.99
N ALA A 193 10.68 -5.50 3.71
CA ALA A 193 10.85 -6.43 2.60
C ALA A 193 12.25 -7.08 2.56
N ALA A 194 13.29 -6.37 3.00
CA ALA A 194 14.65 -6.88 3.03
C ALA A 194 14.83 -8.12 3.92
N HIS A 195 13.99 -8.28 4.97
CA HIS A 195 14.01 -9.48 5.81
C HIS A 195 13.62 -10.76 5.07
N THR A 196 12.96 -10.63 3.89
CA THR A 196 12.66 -11.77 3.02
C THR A 196 13.77 -12.07 2.00
N GLY A 197 14.81 -11.25 1.94
CA GLY A 197 15.85 -11.29 0.92
C GLY A 197 15.57 -10.42 -0.30
N MET A 198 14.44 -9.71 -0.36
CA MET A 198 14.17 -8.74 -1.42
C MET A 198 15.18 -7.60 -1.39
N LYS A 199 15.52 -7.07 -2.55
CA LYS A 199 16.22 -5.80 -2.66
C LYS A 199 15.29 -4.65 -2.38
N THR A 200 15.81 -3.54 -1.84
CA THR A 200 14.99 -2.39 -1.45
C THR A 200 15.52 -1.08 -2.02
N TYR A 201 14.58 -0.25 -2.45
CA TYR A 201 14.84 1.12 -2.90
C TYR A 201 13.97 2.09 -2.11
N LEU A 202 14.59 3.02 -1.38
CA LEU A 202 13.87 4.06 -0.64
C LEU A 202 13.78 5.33 -1.49
N THR A 203 12.56 5.69 -1.93
CA THR A 203 12.33 6.94 -2.65
C THR A 203 12.35 8.14 -1.71
N ASP A 204 12.72 9.30 -2.23
CA ASP A 204 12.79 10.54 -1.45
C ASP A 204 11.97 11.71 -2.05
N ASP A 205 11.11 11.42 -3.04
CA ASP A 205 10.25 12.42 -3.71
C ASP A 205 9.21 13.03 -2.76
N SER A 206 8.78 12.30 -1.74
CA SER A 206 7.78 12.74 -0.76
C SER A 206 8.36 13.58 0.39
N LYS A 207 9.61 14.06 0.27
CA LYS A 207 10.23 14.91 1.30
C LYS A 207 9.39 16.16 1.52
N GLY A 208 8.94 16.36 2.77
CA GLY A 208 8.09 17.49 3.15
C GLY A 208 6.58 17.22 3.05
N ALA A 209 6.14 16.09 2.55
CA ALA A 209 4.74 15.67 2.68
C ALA A 209 4.39 15.45 4.16
N GLY A 210 3.25 15.97 4.60
CA GLY A 210 2.76 15.72 5.97
C GLY A 210 2.42 14.24 6.12
N ARG A 211 3.16 13.54 6.97
CA ARG A 211 2.92 12.12 7.28
C ARG A 211 2.17 11.98 8.59
N VAL A 212 1.27 11.02 8.63
CA VAL A 212 0.73 10.53 9.91
C VAL A 212 1.84 9.75 10.61
N ARG A 213 2.31 10.26 11.75
CA ARG A 213 3.32 9.56 12.55
C ARG A 213 2.67 8.35 13.21
N VAL A 214 3.16 7.18 12.89
CA VAL A 214 2.82 5.93 13.60
C VAL A 214 3.97 5.62 14.55
N ASP A 215 3.65 5.15 15.76
CA ASP A 215 4.70 4.66 16.67
C ASP A 215 5.28 3.36 16.11
N THR A 216 6.46 3.50 15.53
CA THR A 216 7.17 2.38 14.90
C THR A 216 7.67 1.37 15.92
N SER A 217 7.93 1.80 17.15
CA SER A 217 8.42 0.92 18.22
C SER A 217 7.37 -0.13 18.60
N GLU A 218 6.11 0.27 18.72
CA GLU A 218 5.00 -0.64 19.01
C GLU A 218 4.82 -1.66 17.87
N ILE A 219 4.93 -1.21 16.62
CA ILE A 219 4.82 -2.09 15.45
C ILE A 219 5.96 -3.10 15.42
N LEU A 220 7.21 -2.66 15.56
CA LEU A 220 8.37 -3.54 15.56
C LEU A 220 8.30 -4.56 16.70
N GLN A 221 7.89 -4.14 17.89
CA GLN A 221 7.69 -5.04 19.03
C GLN A 221 6.57 -6.06 18.75
N THR A 222 5.43 -5.62 18.21
CA THR A 222 4.31 -6.50 17.89
C THR A 222 4.69 -7.55 16.84
N LEU A 223 5.55 -7.19 15.89
CA LEU A 223 6.01 -8.06 14.81
C LEU A 223 7.30 -8.82 15.15
N GLN A 224 7.87 -8.61 16.34
CA GLN A 224 9.14 -9.20 16.78
C GLN A 224 10.31 -8.91 15.82
N LEU A 225 10.29 -7.75 15.16
CA LEU A 225 11.37 -7.29 14.31
C LEU A 225 12.43 -6.56 15.14
N SER A 226 13.70 -6.94 14.95
CA SER A 226 14.82 -6.36 15.70
C SER A 226 15.16 -4.94 15.25
N ASP A 227 15.03 -4.67 13.95
CA ASP A 227 15.45 -3.43 13.32
C ASP A 227 14.71 -3.17 12.00
N ILE A 228 14.92 -1.96 11.46
CA ILE A 228 14.54 -1.59 10.10
C ILE A 228 15.82 -1.66 9.26
N PRO A 229 15.88 -2.54 8.25
CA PRO A 229 17.06 -2.66 7.41
C PRO A 229 17.38 -1.36 6.67
N ALA A 230 18.68 -1.10 6.45
CA ALA A 230 19.07 -0.03 5.54
C ALA A 230 18.66 -0.37 4.10
N PRO A 231 18.24 0.61 3.27
CA PRO A 231 17.91 0.35 1.88
C PRO A 231 19.16 -0.02 1.07
N ASP A 232 19.02 -0.95 0.11
CA ASP A 232 20.10 -1.24 -0.87
C ASP A 232 20.35 -0.02 -1.78
N PHE A 233 19.30 0.75 -2.10
CA PHE A 233 19.37 1.97 -2.93
C PHE A 233 18.49 3.07 -2.34
N LYS A 234 18.85 4.33 -2.63
CA LYS A 234 18.08 5.50 -2.21
C LYS A 234 18.20 6.64 -3.23
N GLY A 235 17.11 7.37 -3.43
CA GLY A 235 17.07 8.53 -4.31
C GLY A 235 15.67 8.80 -4.86
N PRO A 236 15.51 9.72 -5.83
CA PRO A 236 14.22 9.97 -6.45
C PRO A 236 13.76 8.77 -7.28
N LEU A 237 12.44 8.65 -7.47
CA LEU A 237 11.81 7.58 -8.25
C LEU A 237 12.43 7.44 -9.66
N SER A 238 12.81 8.57 -10.28
CA SER A 238 13.44 8.61 -11.60
C SER A 238 14.77 7.84 -11.70
N LYS A 239 15.40 7.47 -10.58
CA LYS A 239 16.64 6.71 -10.53
C LYS A 239 16.44 5.20 -10.35
N VAL A 240 15.22 4.75 -10.17
CA VAL A 240 14.89 3.31 -10.06
C VAL A 240 15.35 2.50 -11.29
N PRO A 241 15.17 2.97 -12.57
CA PRO A 241 15.66 2.23 -13.73
C PRO A 241 17.17 1.99 -13.71
N GLU A 242 17.95 2.95 -13.21
CA GLU A 242 19.40 2.83 -13.08
C GLU A 242 19.79 1.78 -12.03
N ALA A 243 19.08 1.77 -10.88
CA ALA A 243 19.28 0.79 -9.82
C ALA A 243 18.98 -0.64 -10.31
N VAL A 244 17.85 -0.83 -10.99
CA VAL A 244 17.46 -2.11 -11.61
C VAL A 244 18.52 -2.59 -12.60
N SER A 245 18.98 -1.70 -13.50
CA SER A 245 20.02 -2.02 -14.47
C SER A 245 21.34 -2.42 -13.81
N SER A 246 21.68 -1.78 -12.70
CA SER A 246 22.88 -2.11 -11.91
C SER A 246 22.77 -3.50 -11.29
N LEU A 247 21.63 -3.83 -10.65
CA LEU A 247 21.36 -5.15 -10.09
C LEU A 247 21.42 -6.25 -11.14
N CYS A 248 20.80 -6.03 -12.30
CA CYS A 248 20.81 -7.00 -13.40
C CYS A 248 22.24 -7.29 -13.91
N ARG A 249 23.14 -6.31 -13.85
CA ARG A 249 24.56 -6.49 -14.23
C ARG A 249 25.35 -7.25 -13.15
N MET A 250 25.10 -6.97 -11.87
CA MET A 250 25.77 -7.64 -10.76
C MET A 250 25.43 -9.14 -10.69
N LEU A 251 24.19 -9.50 -10.98
CA LEU A 251 23.70 -10.89 -10.93
C LEU A 251 24.04 -11.72 -12.19
N ARG A 252 24.70 -11.13 -13.19
CA ARG A 252 25.22 -11.84 -14.38
C ARG A 252 26.69 -12.25 -14.26
N LYS A 253 27.37 -11.76 -13.24
CA LYS A 253 28.75 -12.13 -12.90
C LYS A 253 28.78 -13.26 -11.88
#